data_0e5d6af18b46e464ce9bb39cbf3d7d09
#
_entry.id   0e5d6af18b46e464ce9bb39cbf3d7d09
#
_cell.length_a   1.000
_cell.length_b   1.000
_cell.length_c   1.000
_cell.angle_alpha   90.00
_cell.angle_beta   90.00
_cell.angle_gamma   90.00
#
_symmetry.space_group_name_H-M   'P 1'
#
loop_
_entity.id
_entity.type
_entity.pdbx_description
1 polymer ?
#
loop_
_entity_poly.entity_id
_entity_poly.type
_entity_poly.pdbx_seq_one_letter_code
_entity_poly.pdbx_strand_id
1 'polypeptide(L)'
;MIKKIIPSTLIGRSIIIIFVPIIIIVLLTSFVFYQTSWSIISKRLTESVAADINVLVKLINNDLTDNAVNIANQDFKMKINIINDKQLLASKFSLNSGILSNRLNQSLSNLKKKFDYDLSNLEEGVLIYIQIEEDILEINVDKDRLYSESAFVFLLWMIFASIILFFMSYFLMSRQLRPLKRLAIIAETFGRGLDAPDIKTAGAYET
;
A
#
# COMPACT_ATOMS: atom_id res chain seq x y z
N MET A 1 -23.59 -14.47 -21.37
CA MET A 1 -23.58 -14.17 -19.92
C MET A 1 -23.64 -12.67 -19.56
N ILE A 2 -23.33 -11.74 -20.46
CA ILE A 2 -23.27 -10.27 -20.19
C ILE A 2 -24.67 -9.62 -20.09
N LYS A 3 -25.71 -10.21 -20.66
CA LYS A 3 -27.09 -9.66 -20.66
C LYS A 3 -27.76 -9.52 -19.27
N LYS A 4 -27.26 -10.19 -18.23
CA LYS A 4 -27.83 -10.16 -16.87
C LYS A 4 -27.27 -9.03 -15.98
N ILE A 5 -26.18 -8.37 -16.40
CA ILE A 5 -25.48 -7.33 -15.60
C ILE A 5 -25.97 -5.93 -15.97
N ILE A 6 -26.61 -5.76 -17.14
CA ILE A 6 -27.07 -4.46 -17.61
C ILE A 6 -28.49 -4.21 -17.08
N PRO A 7 -28.71 -3.22 -16.20
CA PRO A 7 -30.03 -2.90 -15.70
C PRO A 7 -30.97 -2.47 -16.86
N SER A 8 -32.23 -2.86 -16.74
CA SER A 8 -33.27 -2.53 -17.72
C SER A 8 -33.65 -1.04 -17.70
N THR A 9 -33.29 -0.32 -16.67
CA THR A 9 -33.64 1.11 -16.51
C THR A 9 -32.59 2.00 -17.19
N LEU A 10 -33.04 3.09 -17.80
CA LEU A 10 -32.19 4.09 -18.47
C LEU A 10 -31.16 4.69 -17.46
N ILE A 11 -31.61 4.98 -16.25
CA ILE A 11 -30.76 5.46 -15.14
C ILE A 11 -29.63 4.45 -14.83
N GLY A 12 -29.99 3.17 -14.71
CA GLY A 12 -29.01 2.14 -14.42
C GLY A 12 -27.94 1.99 -15.51
N ARG A 13 -28.32 2.09 -16.78
CA ARG A 13 -27.36 2.06 -17.91
C ARG A 13 -26.43 3.27 -17.90
N SER A 14 -26.95 4.46 -17.67
CA SER A 14 -26.13 5.68 -17.57
C SER A 14 -25.14 5.62 -16.42
N ILE A 15 -25.57 5.06 -15.27
CA ILE A 15 -24.68 4.83 -14.12
C ILE A 15 -23.53 3.91 -14.52
N ILE A 16 -23.80 2.76 -15.12
CA ILE A 16 -22.76 1.82 -15.51
C ILE A 16 -21.76 2.45 -16.49
N ILE A 17 -22.26 3.16 -17.50
CA ILE A 17 -21.38 3.79 -18.52
C ILE A 17 -20.41 4.80 -17.90
N ILE A 18 -20.84 5.56 -16.90
CA ILE A 18 -20.01 6.59 -16.28
C ILE A 18 -19.12 5.97 -15.18
N PHE A 19 -19.66 5.10 -14.33
CA PHE A 19 -18.97 4.63 -13.15
C PHE A 19 -17.99 3.49 -13.39
N VAL A 20 -18.27 2.59 -14.36
CA VAL A 20 -17.36 1.48 -14.61
C VAL A 20 -15.96 1.96 -15.04
N PRO A 21 -15.80 2.89 -15.99
CA PRO A 21 -14.49 3.42 -16.34
C PRO A 21 -13.79 4.10 -15.13
N ILE A 22 -14.53 4.86 -14.33
CA ILE A 22 -13.99 5.55 -13.15
C ILE A 22 -13.46 4.51 -12.14
N ILE A 23 -14.24 3.48 -11.83
CA ILE A 23 -13.83 2.41 -10.90
C ILE A 23 -12.57 1.72 -11.43
N ILE A 24 -12.51 1.40 -12.71
CA ILE A 24 -11.33 0.76 -13.31
C ILE A 24 -10.10 1.66 -13.17
N ILE A 25 -10.22 2.96 -13.47
CA ILE A 25 -9.11 3.91 -13.35
C ILE A 25 -8.65 4.01 -11.88
N VAL A 26 -9.58 4.12 -10.92
CA VAL A 26 -9.25 4.18 -9.50
C VAL A 26 -8.53 2.92 -9.04
N LEU A 27 -9.01 1.74 -9.42
CA LEU A 27 -8.38 0.47 -9.07
C LEU A 27 -6.97 0.33 -9.67
N LEU A 28 -6.80 0.67 -10.94
CA LEU A 28 -5.49 0.65 -11.60
C LEU A 28 -4.52 1.63 -10.94
N THR A 29 -4.96 2.85 -10.71
CA THR A 29 -4.13 3.88 -10.05
C THR A 29 -3.75 3.46 -8.63
N SER A 30 -4.69 2.91 -7.87
CA SER A 30 -4.45 2.38 -6.52
C SER A 30 -3.41 1.27 -6.52
N PHE A 31 -3.54 0.34 -7.47
CA PHE A 31 -2.62 -0.78 -7.60
C PHE A 31 -1.20 -0.32 -7.93
N VAL A 32 -1.06 0.54 -8.94
CA VAL A 32 0.26 1.09 -9.35
C VAL A 32 0.88 1.92 -8.22
N PHE A 33 0.07 2.76 -7.56
CA PHE A 33 0.53 3.56 -6.43
C PHE A 33 1.03 2.67 -5.29
N TYR A 34 0.28 1.64 -4.90
CA TYR A 34 0.67 0.73 -3.84
C TYR A 34 1.99 0.03 -4.16
N GLN A 35 2.13 -0.53 -5.36
CA GLN A 35 3.36 -1.20 -5.80
C GLN A 35 4.57 -0.26 -5.78
N THR A 36 4.41 0.95 -6.29
CA THR A 36 5.49 1.94 -6.37
C THR A 36 5.88 2.44 -4.99
N SER A 37 4.89 2.82 -4.16
CA SER A 37 5.13 3.32 -2.81
C SER A 37 5.79 2.26 -1.93
N TRP A 38 5.31 1.01 -1.98
CA TRP A 38 5.92 -0.09 -1.24
C TRP A 38 7.38 -0.32 -1.65
N SER A 39 7.67 -0.30 -2.95
CA SER A 39 9.03 -0.46 -3.46
C SER A 39 9.98 0.65 -2.99
N ILE A 40 9.52 1.92 -2.99
CA ILE A 40 10.34 3.07 -2.56
C ILE A 40 10.53 3.05 -1.04
N ILE A 41 9.47 2.82 -0.29
CA ILE A 41 9.51 2.82 1.18
C ILE A 41 10.40 1.68 1.68
N SER A 42 10.19 0.45 1.22
CA SER A 42 11.00 -0.69 1.63
C SER A 42 12.48 -0.51 1.29
N LYS A 43 12.80 0.09 0.14
CA LYS A 43 14.18 0.44 -0.23
C LYS A 43 14.80 1.40 0.78
N ARG A 44 14.12 2.51 1.08
CA ARG A 44 14.64 3.52 2.02
C ARG A 44 14.81 2.97 3.44
N LEU A 45 13.87 2.17 3.90
CA LEU A 45 13.93 1.57 5.24
C LEU A 45 15.10 0.58 5.35
N THR A 46 15.27 -0.30 4.36
CA THR A 46 16.39 -1.25 4.36
C THR A 46 17.75 -0.59 4.19
N GLU A 47 17.85 0.49 3.40
CA GLU A 47 19.07 1.29 3.28
C GLU A 47 19.42 2.00 4.60
N SER A 48 18.42 2.54 5.31
CA SER A 48 18.63 3.14 6.63
C SER A 48 19.13 2.12 7.63
N VAL A 49 18.48 0.95 7.70
CA VAL A 49 18.91 -0.15 8.59
C VAL A 49 20.34 -0.60 8.27
N ALA A 50 20.68 -0.77 7.00
CA ALA A 50 22.03 -1.16 6.61
C ALA A 50 23.08 -0.09 6.94
N ALA A 51 22.75 1.20 6.84
CA ALA A 51 23.62 2.29 7.24
C ALA A 51 23.89 2.29 8.76
N ASP A 52 22.85 2.10 9.57
CA ASP A 52 22.97 2.00 11.02
C ASP A 52 23.82 0.78 11.44
N ILE A 53 23.57 -0.35 10.81
CA ILE A 53 24.37 -1.57 10.99
C ILE A 53 25.85 -1.31 10.66
N ASN A 54 26.12 -0.56 9.57
CA ASN A 54 27.51 -0.22 9.21
C ASN A 54 28.21 0.62 10.30
N VAL A 55 27.47 1.53 10.94
CA VAL A 55 27.98 2.30 12.10
C VAL A 55 28.31 1.37 13.25
N LEU A 56 27.39 0.45 13.60
CA LEU A 56 27.60 -0.51 14.69
C LEU A 56 28.82 -1.41 14.43
N VAL A 57 28.96 -1.94 13.22
CA VAL A 57 30.09 -2.76 12.81
C VAL A 57 31.42 -1.99 12.91
N LYS A 58 31.44 -0.70 12.54
CA LYS A 58 32.63 0.14 12.70
C LYS A 58 32.98 0.41 14.15
N LEU A 59 32.00 0.64 15.02
CA LEU A 59 32.22 0.82 16.44
C LEU A 59 32.81 -0.44 17.09
N ILE A 60 32.27 -1.60 16.77
CA ILE A 60 32.76 -2.90 17.28
C ILE A 60 34.17 -3.17 16.78
N ASN A 61 34.48 -2.92 15.51
CA ASN A 61 35.84 -3.09 14.98
C ASN A 61 36.87 -2.13 15.61
N ASN A 62 36.43 -1.06 16.27
CA ASN A 62 37.29 -0.12 17.00
C ASN A 62 37.29 -0.38 18.51
N ASP A 63 36.92 -1.56 18.95
CA ASP A 63 36.85 -1.96 20.39
C ASP A 63 35.87 -1.12 21.25
N LEU A 64 34.90 -0.44 20.60
CA LEU A 64 33.87 0.37 21.27
C LEU A 64 32.54 -0.39 21.40
N THR A 65 32.61 -1.64 21.86
CA THR A 65 31.44 -2.54 21.91
C THR A 65 30.34 -2.00 22.85
N ASP A 66 30.67 -1.49 24.00
CA ASP A 66 29.68 -0.91 24.94
C ASP A 66 28.95 0.29 24.33
N ASN A 67 29.66 1.12 23.59
CA ASN A 67 29.08 2.24 22.88
C ASN A 67 28.15 1.76 21.75
N ALA A 68 28.55 0.71 21.05
CA ALA A 68 27.70 0.11 19.99
C ALA A 68 26.41 -0.45 20.57
N VAL A 69 26.44 -1.14 21.70
CA VAL A 69 25.26 -1.68 22.40
C VAL A 69 24.33 -0.53 22.84
N ASN A 70 24.86 0.53 23.42
CA ASN A 70 24.08 1.67 23.88
C ASN A 70 23.41 2.40 22.71
N ILE A 71 24.14 2.68 21.64
CA ILE A 71 23.62 3.34 20.44
C ILE A 71 22.56 2.45 19.73
N ALA A 72 22.81 1.15 19.63
CA ALA A 72 21.85 0.22 19.05
C ALA A 72 20.51 0.25 19.80
N ASN A 73 20.54 0.19 21.13
CA ASN A 73 19.34 0.13 21.96
C ASN A 73 18.62 1.47 22.06
N GLN A 74 19.33 2.58 22.24
CA GLN A 74 18.73 3.88 22.51
C GLN A 74 18.38 4.65 21.24
N ASP A 75 19.32 4.70 20.28
CA ASP A 75 19.15 5.53 19.07
C ASP A 75 18.55 4.75 17.92
N PHE A 76 19.00 3.51 17.72
CA PHE A 76 18.61 2.71 16.56
C PHE A 76 17.46 1.74 16.84
N LYS A 77 16.97 1.60 18.08
CA LYS A 77 15.94 0.62 18.46
C LYS A 77 16.23 -0.78 17.90
N MET A 78 17.48 -1.18 18.02
CA MET A 78 17.98 -2.51 17.62
C MET A 78 18.57 -3.19 18.84
N LYS A 79 18.26 -4.47 19.02
CA LYS A 79 18.93 -5.28 20.06
C LYS A 79 20.07 -6.01 19.39
N ILE A 80 21.26 -5.87 19.94
CA ILE A 80 22.46 -6.56 19.44
C ILE A 80 22.98 -7.57 20.45
N ASN A 81 23.44 -8.70 19.93
CA ASN A 81 24.08 -9.75 20.68
C ASN A 81 25.32 -10.23 19.92
N ILE A 82 26.42 -10.48 20.59
CA ILE A 82 27.65 -10.96 19.99
C ILE A 82 27.81 -12.44 20.35
N ILE A 83 27.88 -13.27 19.34
CA ILE A 83 28.06 -14.71 19.47
C ILE A 83 29.52 -15.02 19.10
N ASN A 84 30.33 -15.31 20.14
CA ASN A 84 31.75 -15.56 19.98
C ASN A 84 32.03 -16.96 19.40
N ASP A 85 33.17 -17.09 18.71
CA ASP A 85 33.71 -18.35 18.17
C ASP A 85 32.74 -19.08 17.23
N LYS A 86 31.94 -18.37 16.44
CA LYS A 86 31.07 -18.96 15.42
C LYS A 86 31.30 -18.33 14.07
N GLN A 87 31.33 -19.17 13.05
CA GLN A 87 31.33 -18.72 11.66
C GLN A 87 29.98 -18.94 11.01
N LEU A 88 29.53 -17.96 10.24
CA LEU A 88 28.35 -18.09 9.38
C LEU A 88 28.59 -19.19 8.34
N LEU A 89 28.00 -20.36 8.56
CA LEU A 89 27.83 -21.40 7.55
C LEU A 89 26.91 -20.86 6.45
N ALA A 90 27.22 -21.14 5.19
CA ALA A 90 26.52 -20.62 4.02
C ALA A 90 25.00 -20.52 4.21
N SER A 91 24.42 -19.37 3.87
CA SER A 91 23.06 -18.91 4.16
C SER A 91 21.99 -20.00 4.08
N LYS A 92 21.41 -20.35 5.22
CA LYS A 92 20.24 -21.25 5.31
C LYS A 92 18.91 -20.53 5.11
N PHE A 93 18.89 -19.20 5.27
CA PHE A 93 17.65 -18.44 5.39
C PHE A 93 17.32 -17.54 4.19
N SER A 94 18.25 -17.33 3.27
CA SER A 94 18.07 -16.44 2.10
C SER A 94 17.04 -16.93 1.06
N LEU A 95 16.33 -18.02 1.31
CA LEU A 95 15.36 -18.64 0.38
C LEU A 95 13.99 -17.97 0.34
N ASN A 96 13.72 -16.98 1.18
CA ASN A 96 12.46 -16.22 1.12
C ASN A 96 12.50 -15.19 -0.02
N SER A 97 11.87 -15.52 -1.14
CA SER A 97 11.74 -14.67 -2.34
C SER A 97 10.68 -13.58 -2.16
N GLY A 98 10.92 -12.63 -1.27
CA GLY A 98 10.06 -11.46 -1.06
C GLY A 98 10.72 -10.16 -1.50
N ILE A 99 9.94 -9.10 -1.70
CA ILE A 99 10.46 -7.76 -2.03
C ILE A 99 11.43 -7.29 -0.92
N LEU A 100 11.08 -7.52 0.34
CA LEU A 100 11.91 -7.17 1.50
C LEU A 100 13.24 -7.93 1.51
N SER A 101 13.21 -9.24 1.24
CA SER A 101 14.41 -10.08 1.13
C SER A 101 15.37 -9.57 0.07
N ASN A 102 14.87 -9.26 -1.14
CA ASN A 102 15.69 -8.71 -2.21
C ASN A 102 16.29 -7.34 -1.85
N ARG A 103 15.53 -6.50 -1.14
CA ARG A 103 16.01 -5.18 -0.70
C ARG A 103 17.05 -5.28 0.41
N LEU A 104 16.83 -6.17 1.39
CA LEU A 104 17.82 -6.44 2.44
C LEU A 104 19.12 -6.97 1.83
N ASN A 105 19.05 -7.94 0.93
CA ASN A 105 20.22 -8.44 0.21
C ASN A 105 20.98 -7.33 -0.50
N GLN A 106 20.28 -6.47 -1.23
CA GLN A 106 20.90 -5.35 -1.95
C GLN A 106 21.56 -4.35 -1.00
N SER A 107 20.88 -4.01 0.11
CA SER A 107 21.39 -3.02 1.07
C SER A 107 22.54 -3.57 1.91
N LEU A 108 22.46 -4.82 2.37
CA LEU A 108 23.49 -5.48 3.19
C LEU A 108 24.72 -5.89 2.36
N SER A 109 24.56 -6.21 1.07
CA SER A 109 25.72 -6.53 0.20
C SER A 109 26.73 -5.37 0.10
N ASN A 110 26.28 -4.13 0.30
CA ASN A 110 27.14 -2.96 0.35
C ASN A 110 28.12 -2.96 1.53
N LEU A 111 27.85 -3.73 2.59
CA LEU A 111 28.70 -3.87 3.75
C LEU A 111 30.00 -4.68 3.46
N LYS A 112 30.05 -5.39 2.32
CA LYS A 112 31.18 -6.26 1.91
C LYS A 112 31.60 -7.29 2.98
N LYS A 113 30.68 -7.69 3.85
CA LYS A 113 30.84 -8.73 4.87
C LYS A 113 29.88 -9.87 4.59
N LYS A 114 30.18 -11.07 5.12
CA LYS A 114 29.23 -12.18 5.08
C LYS A 114 28.06 -11.86 5.99
N PHE A 115 26.85 -12.01 5.49
CA PHE A 115 25.62 -11.79 6.25
C PHE A 115 24.59 -12.88 5.93
N ASP A 116 23.69 -13.06 6.86
CA ASP A 116 22.47 -13.85 6.69
C ASP A 116 21.33 -13.15 7.45
N TYR A 117 20.09 -13.48 7.14
CA TYR A 117 18.93 -12.90 7.82
C TYR A 117 17.79 -13.91 7.90
N ASP A 118 17.04 -13.83 9.00
CA ASP A 118 15.85 -14.65 9.24
C ASP A 118 14.61 -13.76 9.22
N LEU A 119 13.68 -14.10 8.31
CA LEU A 119 12.38 -13.45 8.13
C LEU A 119 11.22 -14.32 8.61
N SER A 120 11.49 -15.42 9.33
CA SER A 120 10.44 -16.37 9.72
C SER A 120 9.47 -15.80 10.74
N ASN A 121 9.90 -14.85 11.57
CA ASN A 121 9.06 -14.25 12.61
C ASN A 121 8.93 -12.72 12.44
N LEU A 122 8.37 -12.31 11.30
CA LEU A 122 8.19 -10.90 10.94
C LEU A 122 7.36 -10.07 11.94
N GLU A 123 6.57 -10.74 12.80
CA GLU A 123 5.78 -10.06 13.83
C GLU A 123 6.65 -9.52 14.98
N GLU A 124 7.77 -10.17 15.27
CA GLU A 124 8.72 -9.77 16.32
C GLU A 124 9.89 -8.94 15.78
N GLY A 125 10.08 -8.92 14.47
CA GLY A 125 11.18 -8.22 13.83
C GLY A 125 11.96 -9.10 12.84
N VAL A 126 13.13 -8.62 12.45
CA VAL A 126 14.05 -9.32 11.53
C VAL A 126 15.37 -9.54 12.23
N LEU A 127 15.80 -10.78 12.28
CA LEU A 127 17.13 -11.14 12.78
C LEU A 127 18.14 -11.06 11.63
N ILE A 128 19.19 -10.26 11.82
CA ILE A 128 20.27 -10.10 10.84
C ILE A 128 21.56 -10.58 11.51
N TYR A 129 22.27 -11.44 10.84
CA TYR A 129 23.54 -12.01 11.27
C TYR A 129 24.66 -11.50 10.38
N ILE A 130 25.71 -10.92 10.98
CA ILE A 130 26.84 -10.38 10.25
C ILE A 130 28.13 -10.97 10.81
N GLN A 131 28.99 -11.48 9.94
CA GLN A 131 30.31 -11.98 10.35
C GLN A 131 31.26 -10.82 10.61
N ILE A 132 31.79 -10.75 11.83
CA ILE A 132 32.83 -9.81 12.24
C ILE A 132 34.04 -10.64 12.72
N GLU A 133 35.05 -10.75 11.88
CA GLU A 133 36.24 -11.56 12.15
C GLU A 133 35.87 -13.02 12.52
N GLU A 134 36.09 -13.44 13.76
CA GLU A 134 35.74 -14.78 14.27
C GLU A 134 34.37 -14.84 14.95
N ASP A 135 33.70 -13.70 15.12
CA ASP A 135 32.43 -13.57 15.83
C ASP A 135 31.25 -13.30 14.88
N ILE A 136 30.05 -13.61 15.34
CA ILE A 136 28.79 -13.27 14.65
C ILE A 136 28.08 -12.16 15.47
N LEU A 137 27.81 -11.03 14.82
CA LEU A 137 26.93 -10.02 15.32
C LEU A 137 25.48 -10.36 14.94
N GLU A 138 24.69 -10.72 15.93
CA GLU A 138 23.25 -10.91 15.81
C GLU A 138 22.54 -9.59 16.12
N ILE A 139 21.73 -9.11 15.18
CA ILE A 139 21.01 -7.85 15.27
C ILE A 139 19.51 -8.15 15.11
N ASN A 140 18.74 -7.87 16.14
CA ASN A 140 17.29 -7.90 16.05
C ASN A 140 16.80 -6.49 15.71
N VAL A 141 16.26 -6.33 14.50
CA VAL A 141 15.70 -5.09 13.99
C VAL A 141 14.18 -5.12 14.17
N ASP A 142 13.66 -4.17 14.91
CA ASP A 142 12.23 -4.07 15.19
C ASP A 142 11.42 -3.93 13.87
N LYS A 143 10.26 -4.58 13.82
CA LYS A 143 9.34 -4.58 12.67
C LYS A 143 9.05 -3.16 12.18
N ASP A 144 8.83 -2.21 13.09
CA ASP A 144 8.47 -0.83 12.77
C ASP A 144 9.55 -0.10 11.97
N ARG A 145 10.78 -0.59 11.98
CA ARG A 145 11.89 -0.03 11.19
C ARG A 145 11.94 -0.55 9.75
N LEU A 146 11.30 -1.65 9.46
CA LEU A 146 11.28 -2.30 8.16
C LEU A 146 9.93 -2.22 7.47
N TYR A 147 8.88 -1.90 8.23
CA TYR A 147 7.51 -1.76 7.76
C TYR A 147 7.00 -0.35 8.03
N SER A 148 6.33 0.24 7.04
CA SER A 148 5.63 1.50 7.20
C SER A 148 4.14 1.29 6.96
N GLU A 149 3.33 1.59 7.96
CA GLU A 149 1.86 1.53 7.85
C GLU A 149 1.28 2.68 7.01
N SER A 150 2.08 3.73 6.77
CA SER A 150 1.60 4.93 6.06
C SER A 150 1.10 4.65 4.64
N ALA A 151 1.69 3.69 3.92
CA ALA A 151 1.22 3.32 2.59
C ALA A 151 -0.19 2.69 2.63
N PHE A 152 -0.48 1.87 3.65
CA PHE A 152 -1.78 1.26 3.86
C PHE A 152 -2.84 2.29 4.27
N VAL A 153 -2.51 3.20 5.18
CA VAL A 153 -3.39 4.30 5.60
C VAL A 153 -3.76 5.19 4.41
N PHE A 154 -2.80 5.53 3.56
CA PHE A 154 -3.06 6.31 2.36
C PHE A 154 -4.01 5.58 1.39
N LEU A 155 -3.83 4.28 1.19
CA LEU A 155 -4.70 3.46 0.35
C LEU A 155 -6.14 3.43 0.90
N LEU A 156 -6.32 3.29 2.22
CA LEU A 156 -7.63 3.39 2.87
C LEU A 156 -8.30 4.74 2.63
N TRP A 157 -7.56 5.84 2.77
CA TRP A 157 -8.07 7.19 2.49
C TRP A 157 -8.49 7.36 1.04
N MET A 158 -7.74 6.79 0.09
CA MET A 158 -8.07 6.85 -1.34
C MET A 158 -9.36 6.07 -1.66
N ILE A 159 -9.54 4.88 -1.07
CA ILE A 159 -10.76 4.10 -1.20
C ILE A 159 -11.95 4.86 -0.60
N PHE A 160 -11.78 5.41 0.60
CA PHE A 160 -12.82 6.18 1.29
C PHE A 160 -13.26 7.41 0.49
N ALA A 161 -12.30 8.19 -0.04
CA ALA A 161 -12.58 9.32 -0.90
C ALA A 161 -13.33 8.91 -2.17
N SER A 162 -12.93 7.78 -2.79
CA SER A 162 -13.62 7.25 -3.97
C SER A 162 -15.06 6.85 -3.69
N ILE A 163 -15.34 6.28 -2.52
CA ILE A 163 -16.69 5.91 -2.10
C ILE A 163 -17.55 7.17 -1.91
N ILE A 164 -17.02 8.21 -1.27
CA ILE A 164 -17.74 9.48 -1.09
C ILE A 164 -18.08 10.11 -2.46
N LEU A 165 -17.10 10.20 -3.35
CA LEU A 165 -17.31 10.72 -4.71
C LEU A 165 -18.33 9.90 -5.49
N PHE A 166 -18.32 8.57 -5.34
CA PHE A 166 -19.32 7.69 -5.94
C PHE A 166 -20.73 8.02 -5.47
N PHE A 167 -20.97 8.12 -4.15
CA PHE A 167 -22.28 8.44 -3.61
C PHE A 167 -22.74 9.84 -4.01
N MET A 168 -21.85 10.83 -3.97
CA MET A 168 -22.14 12.20 -4.38
C MET A 168 -22.57 12.25 -5.86
N SER A 169 -21.81 11.60 -6.73
CA SER A 169 -22.07 11.54 -8.15
C SER A 169 -23.39 10.81 -8.46
N TYR A 170 -23.63 9.69 -7.77
CA TYR A 170 -24.90 8.95 -7.87
C TYR A 170 -26.10 9.83 -7.47
N PHE A 171 -25.99 10.56 -6.38
CA PHE A 171 -27.06 11.45 -5.91
C PHE A 171 -27.35 12.58 -6.91
N LEU A 172 -26.31 13.26 -7.40
CA LEU A 172 -26.44 14.34 -8.38
C LEU A 172 -27.07 13.83 -9.68
N MET A 173 -26.57 12.70 -10.21
CA MET A 173 -27.08 12.11 -11.43
C MET A 173 -28.53 11.64 -11.30
N SER A 174 -28.88 11.01 -10.17
CA SER A 174 -30.26 10.59 -9.91
C SER A 174 -31.21 11.78 -9.86
N ARG A 175 -30.76 12.92 -9.33
CA ARG A 175 -31.53 14.16 -9.29
C ARG A 175 -31.73 14.76 -10.68
N GLN A 176 -30.72 14.75 -11.52
CA GLN A 176 -30.78 15.28 -12.90
C GLN A 176 -31.63 14.41 -13.85
N LEU A 177 -31.60 13.09 -13.66
CA LEU A 177 -32.33 12.17 -14.53
C LEU A 177 -33.84 12.04 -14.19
N ARG A 178 -34.25 12.43 -12.99
CA ARG A 178 -35.68 12.41 -12.58
C ARG A 178 -36.58 13.25 -13.49
N PRO A 179 -36.26 14.52 -13.80
CA PRO A 179 -37.09 15.33 -14.70
C PRO A 179 -37.13 14.75 -16.11
N LEU A 180 -36.03 14.25 -16.65
CA LEU A 180 -35.98 13.62 -17.96
C LEU A 180 -36.89 12.38 -18.05
N LYS A 181 -36.92 11.56 -17.00
CA LYS A 181 -37.86 10.42 -16.94
C LYS A 181 -39.33 10.87 -16.95
N ARG A 182 -39.67 11.97 -16.26
CA ARG A 182 -41.01 12.53 -16.25
C ARG A 182 -41.41 13.01 -17.65
N LEU A 183 -40.51 13.75 -18.31
CA LEU A 183 -40.75 14.21 -19.69
C LEU A 183 -40.96 13.04 -20.66
N ALA A 184 -40.19 11.97 -20.54
CA ALA A 184 -40.37 10.78 -21.37
C ALA A 184 -41.74 10.11 -21.17
N ILE A 185 -42.21 10.01 -19.92
CA ILE A 185 -43.54 9.46 -19.59
C ILE A 185 -44.64 10.34 -20.18
N ILE A 186 -44.54 11.67 -20.05
CA ILE A 186 -45.50 12.63 -20.59
C ILE A 186 -45.57 12.53 -22.13
N ALA A 187 -44.40 12.50 -22.76
CA ALA A 187 -44.34 12.35 -24.23
C ALA A 187 -44.97 11.02 -24.73
N GLU A 188 -44.77 9.93 -23.96
CA GLU A 188 -45.41 8.64 -24.26
C GLU A 188 -46.93 8.71 -24.07
N THR A 189 -47.43 9.36 -23.02
CA THR A 189 -48.87 9.52 -22.75
C THR A 189 -49.52 10.36 -23.82
N PHE A 190 -48.90 11.45 -24.25
CA PHE A 190 -49.37 12.30 -25.33
C PHE A 190 -49.37 11.54 -26.68
N GLY A 191 -48.32 10.76 -26.98
CA GLY A 191 -48.24 9.94 -28.18
C GLY A 191 -49.31 8.85 -28.29
N ARG A 192 -49.89 8.47 -27.13
CA ARG A 192 -51.02 7.52 -27.06
C ARG A 192 -52.39 8.20 -27.13
N GLY A 193 -52.45 9.53 -27.31
CA GLY A 193 -53.67 10.29 -27.37
C GLY A 193 -54.40 10.46 -26.06
N LEU A 194 -53.70 10.31 -24.92
CA LEU A 194 -54.23 10.53 -23.57
C LEU A 194 -53.86 11.95 -23.10
N ASP A 195 -54.73 12.58 -22.32
CA ASP A 195 -54.44 13.88 -21.75
C ASP A 195 -53.20 13.82 -20.83
N ALA A 196 -52.22 14.68 -21.12
CA ALA A 196 -51.00 14.76 -20.32
C ALA A 196 -51.28 15.43 -18.97
N PRO A 197 -50.78 14.88 -17.87
CA PRO A 197 -50.89 15.51 -16.54
C PRO A 197 -50.17 16.86 -16.54
N ASP A 198 -50.73 17.82 -15.78
CA ASP A 198 -50.22 19.20 -15.63
C ASP A 198 -48.74 19.17 -15.19
N ILE A 199 -47.86 19.80 -15.94
CA ILE A 199 -46.41 19.84 -15.68
C ILE A 199 -46.13 21.01 -14.74
N LYS A 200 -45.91 20.75 -13.46
CA LYS A 200 -45.22 21.72 -12.64
C LYS A 200 -43.77 21.84 -13.11
N THR A 201 -43.42 23.01 -13.63
CA THR A 201 -42.03 23.32 -14.01
C THR A 201 -41.13 23.20 -12.78
N ALA A 202 -40.34 22.14 -12.71
CA ALA A 202 -39.36 21.89 -11.67
C ALA A 202 -38.08 21.48 -12.36
N GLY A 203 -37.17 22.39 -12.53
CA GLY A 203 -35.83 22.14 -13.14
C GLY A 203 -34.91 23.35 -12.89
N ALA A 204 -33.66 23.21 -13.35
CA ALA A 204 -32.74 24.35 -13.37
C ALA A 204 -33.27 25.41 -14.35
N TYR A 205 -32.98 26.69 -14.07
CA TYR A 205 -33.47 27.87 -14.79
C TYR A 205 -33.12 27.92 -16.30
N GLU A 206 -32.40 26.93 -16.80
CA GLU A 206 -31.89 26.86 -18.19
C GLU A 206 -32.73 25.97 -19.12
N THR A 207 -33.93 25.55 -18.71
CA THR A 207 -34.87 24.77 -19.57
C THR A 207 -36.16 25.53 -19.78
#